data_924e1d508540395fc8f045ded56258d5
#
_entry.id   924e1d508540395fc8f045ded56258d5
#
_cell.length_a   1.000
_cell.length_b   1.000
_cell.length_c   1.000
_cell.angle_alpha   90.00
_cell.angle_beta   90.00
_cell.angle_gamma   90.00
#
_symmetry.space_group_name_H-M   'P 1'
#
loop_
_entity.id
_entity.type
_entity.pdbx_description
1 polymer ?
#
loop_
_entity_poly.entity_id
_entity_poly.type
_entity_poly.pdbx_seq_one_letter_code
_entity_poly.pdbx_strand_id
1 'polypeptide(L)'
;MKISKNLMMRIGLCAVILVALPMTIGCAGGTKTIGISQVVTHPALDATRAGIIAGLADNGYVDGDNLMVDYQNSEGDPSLFASIAQQFVTNGVDIIVTIATPNSQAAVAAAEGTDIPVIFTAVTDPVGAGIVSNWESHEDENVTGVSDMIVVSDDVELITEIMPGVKKLGTIYNAGESNSVFLVEKLNEACDALGIEVVEATVSTSADVATAAQSLVGQVDAIWIGTDNTVVTGLEALIGVCEDYHIPLFAADEDSIVRGSIAAYSFDYYDIGYQTGEIVAEILGGKDASKTAVEKGKVISLSVNTAAAQRMGITIPDSIIDRAETVYTE
;
A
#
# COMPACT_ATOMS: atom_id res chain seq x y z
N MET A 1 91.63 -23.40 -40.39
CA MET A 1 91.50 -24.80 -40.03
C MET A 1 90.40 -24.96 -38.99
N LYS A 2 89.49 -25.84 -39.30
CA LYS A 2 88.33 -26.35 -38.48
C LYS A 2 87.11 -25.45 -38.21
N ILE A 3 86.15 -25.81 -38.85
CA ILE A 3 84.71 -25.64 -38.81
C ILE A 3 84.16 -26.15 -37.47
N SER A 4 83.21 -25.51 -36.87
CA SER A 4 82.17 -26.22 -36.11
C SER A 4 80.85 -25.37 -36.04
N LYS A 5 79.89 -26.00 -36.62
CA LYS A 5 78.45 -25.88 -36.65
C LYS A 5 77.85 -25.56 -35.27
N ASN A 6 76.88 -24.66 -35.20
CA ASN A 6 75.50 -25.00 -34.90
C ASN A 6 74.64 -23.75 -34.82
N LEU A 7 73.98 -23.50 -35.92
CA LEU A 7 72.86 -22.55 -36.01
C LEU A 7 71.61 -23.28 -35.49
N MET A 8 71.20 -23.04 -34.24
CA MET A 8 69.91 -23.48 -33.74
C MET A 8 68.89 -22.33 -33.80
N MET A 9 68.02 -22.48 -34.75
CA MET A 9 66.83 -21.69 -35.01
C MET A 9 65.92 -21.75 -33.80
N ARG A 10 65.78 -20.65 -33.03
CA ARG A 10 64.75 -20.50 -32.03
C ARG A 10 63.55 -19.84 -32.70
N ILE A 11 62.56 -20.66 -33.07
CA ILE A 11 61.21 -20.26 -33.45
C ILE A 11 60.51 -19.87 -32.16
N GLY A 12 60.36 -18.57 -31.93
CA GLY A 12 59.51 -18.03 -30.86
C GLY A 12 58.06 -18.24 -31.20
N LEU A 13 57.39 -19.14 -30.45
CA LEU A 13 55.98 -19.36 -30.49
C LEU A 13 55.30 -18.20 -29.76
N CYS A 14 54.82 -17.20 -30.50
CA CYS A 14 53.90 -16.18 -29.96
C CYS A 14 52.58 -16.83 -29.66
N ALA A 15 52.36 -17.23 -28.39
CA ALA A 15 51.04 -17.59 -27.91
C ALA A 15 50.15 -16.33 -27.86
N VAL A 16 49.27 -16.17 -28.84
CA VAL A 16 48.18 -15.18 -28.81
C VAL A 16 47.18 -15.69 -27.78
N ILE A 17 47.25 -15.13 -26.57
CA ILE A 17 46.21 -15.32 -25.56
C ILE A 17 44.99 -14.52 -26.03
N LEU A 18 44.03 -15.23 -26.63
CA LEU A 18 42.71 -14.70 -26.94
C LEU A 18 41.98 -14.58 -25.57
N VAL A 19 41.98 -13.40 -24.98
CA VAL A 19 41.14 -13.05 -23.85
C VAL A 19 39.69 -13.03 -24.40
N ALA A 20 38.98 -14.13 -24.23
CA ALA A 20 37.54 -14.13 -24.44
C ALA A 20 36.92 -13.27 -23.34
N LEU A 21 36.65 -11.98 -23.65
CA LEU A 21 35.68 -11.22 -22.85
C LEU A 21 34.35 -12.00 -22.91
N PRO A 22 33.74 -12.30 -21.75
CA PRO A 22 32.37 -12.73 -21.77
C PRO A 22 31.53 -11.57 -22.30
N MET A 23 31.09 -11.66 -23.57
CA MET A 23 29.95 -10.87 -24.03
C MET A 23 28.77 -11.32 -23.16
N THR A 24 28.47 -10.56 -22.15
CA THR A 24 27.12 -10.58 -21.58
C THR A 24 26.19 -10.15 -22.70
N ILE A 25 25.53 -11.14 -23.32
CA ILE A 25 24.36 -10.89 -24.15
C ILE A 25 23.33 -10.37 -23.14
N GLY A 26 23.37 -9.07 -22.89
CA GLY A 26 22.24 -8.36 -22.34
C GLY A 26 21.10 -8.59 -23.33
N CYS A 27 20.05 -9.24 -22.91
CA CYS A 27 18.79 -9.22 -23.64
C CYS A 27 18.47 -7.76 -23.90
N ALA A 28 18.58 -7.32 -25.15
CA ALA A 28 18.11 -6.01 -25.58
C ALA A 28 16.57 -6.04 -25.62
N GLY A 29 15.95 -6.18 -24.47
CA GLY A 29 14.58 -5.75 -24.27
C GLY A 29 14.60 -4.22 -24.28
N GLY A 30 13.72 -3.58 -25.07
CA GLY A 30 13.56 -2.12 -25.01
C GLY A 30 13.25 -1.65 -23.60
N THR A 31 13.49 -0.36 -23.30
CA THR A 31 13.08 0.25 -22.03
C THR A 31 11.61 -0.01 -21.78
N LYS A 32 11.29 -0.56 -20.61
CA LYS A 32 9.91 -0.79 -20.17
C LYS A 32 9.32 0.52 -19.65
N THR A 33 8.00 0.67 -19.79
CA THR A 33 7.27 1.83 -19.26
C THR A 33 6.15 1.37 -18.36
N ILE A 34 6.11 1.89 -17.12
CA ILE A 34 4.98 1.66 -16.20
C ILE A 34 4.30 2.99 -15.87
N GLY A 35 2.97 2.96 -15.77
CA GLY A 35 2.19 4.06 -15.21
C GLY A 35 1.88 3.78 -13.74
N ILE A 36 2.24 4.67 -12.82
CA ILE A 36 1.85 4.57 -11.41
C ILE A 36 0.80 5.63 -11.11
N SER A 37 -0.40 5.20 -10.70
CA SER A 37 -1.50 6.07 -10.28
C SER A 37 -1.71 5.99 -8.77
N GLN A 38 -1.54 7.10 -8.07
CA GLN A 38 -1.77 7.24 -6.63
C GLN A 38 -3.00 8.10 -6.38
N VAL A 39 -3.87 7.68 -5.43
CA VAL A 39 -5.14 8.38 -5.17
C VAL A 39 -4.93 9.76 -4.56
N VAL A 40 -4.04 9.89 -3.58
CA VAL A 40 -3.74 11.13 -2.87
C VAL A 40 -2.37 11.04 -2.21
N THR A 41 -1.78 12.18 -1.86
CA THR A 41 -0.53 12.24 -1.10
C THR A 41 -0.82 12.07 0.40
N HIS A 42 -0.33 11.00 1.00
CA HIS A 42 -0.17 10.85 2.44
C HIS A 42 0.90 9.77 2.75
N PRO A 43 1.47 9.75 3.97
CA PRO A 43 2.67 8.96 4.28
C PRO A 43 2.60 7.49 3.88
N ALA A 44 1.52 6.77 4.20
CA ALA A 44 1.35 5.36 3.88
C ALA A 44 1.42 5.10 2.36
N LEU A 45 0.72 5.88 1.53
CA LEU A 45 0.72 5.69 0.08
C LEU A 45 2.05 6.13 -0.56
N ASP A 46 2.72 7.14 0.00
CA ASP A 46 4.06 7.54 -0.43
C ASP A 46 5.10 6.46 -0.08
N ALA A 47 4.98 5.81 1.08
CA ALA A 47 5.78 4.65 1.47
C ALA A 47 5.52 3.46 0.53
N THR A 48 4.24 3.19 0.20
CA THR A 48 3.87 2.16 -0.79
C THR A 48 4.56 2.40 -2.13
N ARG A 49 4.50 3.62 -2.65
CA ARG A 49 5.18 3.97 -3.91
C ARG A 49 6.69 3.78 -3.82
N ALA A 50 7.31 4.20 -2.72
CA ALA A 50 8.74 4.02 -2.50
C ALA A 50 9.12 2.52 -2.48
N GLY A 51 8.30 1.70 -1.83
CA GLY A 51 8.45 0.25 -1.82
C GLY A 51 8.35 -0.37 -3.21
N ILE A 52 7.36 0.04 -4.04
CA ILE A 52 7.23 -0.43 -5.43
C ILE A 52 8.53 -0.18 -6.22
N ILE A 53 9.05 1.03 -6.14
CA ILE A 53 10.29 1.40 -6.85
C ILE A 53 11.48 0.59 -6.35
N ALA A 54 11.58 0.36 -5.04
CA ALA A 54 12.65 -0.45 -4.46
C ALA A 54 12.55 -1.92 -4.88
N GLY A 55 11.36 -2.53 -4.81
CA GLY A 55 11.13 -3.91 -5.24
C GLY A 55 11.44 -4.12 -6.73
N LEU A 56 11.06 -3.15 -7.59
CA LEU A 56 11.43 -3.15 -9.01
C LEU A 56 12.96 -3.09 -9.20
N ALA A 57 13.64 -2.18 -8.50
CA ALA A 57 15.09 -2.00 -8.62
C ALA A 57 15.87 -3.25 -8.20
N ASP A 58 15.48 -3.88 -7.09
CA ASP A 58 16.11 -5.11 -6.59
C ASP A 58 15.89 -6.31 -7.53
N ASN A 59 14.84 -6.26 -8.36
CA ASN A 59 14.55 -7.23 -9.42
C ASN A 59 15.08 -6.80 -10.81
N GLY A 60 15.95 -5.78 -10.86
CA GLY A 60 16.69 -5.40 -12.06
C GLY A 60 15.97 -4.40 -12.98
N TYR A 61 14.86 -3.78 -12.54
CA TYR A 61 14.16 -2.72 -13.25
C TYR A 61 14.42 -1.37 -12.59
N VAL A 62 15.32 -0.58 -13.16
CA VAL A 62 15.78 0.69 -12.57
C VAL A 62 15.24 1.86 -13.38
N ASP A 63 14.51 2.76 -12.70
CA ASP A 63 13.96 3.96 -13.32
C ASP A 63 15.09 4.87 -13.86
N GLY A 64 14.91 5.34 -15.11
CA GLY A 64 15.90 6.14 -15.84
C GLY A 64 17.01 5.32 -16.53
N ASP A 65 17.05 3.98 -16.36
CA ASP A 65 17.98 3.08 -17.07
C ASP A 65 17.20 2.16 -18.04
N ASN A 66 16.61 1.09 -17.56
CA ASN A 66 15.84 0.13 -18.38
C ASN A 66 14.33 0.16 -18.09
N LEU A 67 13.90 1.03 -17.19
CA LEU A 67 12.52 1.32 -16.83
C LEU A 67 12.26 2.82 -16.96
N MET A 68 11.05 3.19 -17.40
CA MET A 68 10.51 4.54 -17.32
C MET A 68 9.25 4.52 -16.46
N VAL A 69 9.21 5.33 -15.43
CA VAL A 69 8.06 5.46 -14.52
C VAL A 69 7.30 6.75 -14.83
N ASP A 70 6.06 6.63 -15.32
CA ASP A 70 5.12 7.75 -15.45
C ASP A 70 4.24 7.76 -14.17
N TYR A 71 4.59 8.64 -13.22
CA TYR A 71 3.86 8.78 -11.96
C TYR A 71 2.84 9.91 -12.03
N GLN A 72 1.60 9.60 -11.69
CA GLN A 72 0.48 10.54 -11.62
C GLN A 72 -0.22 10.41 -10.27
N ASN A 73 -0.61 11.56 -9.69
CA ASN A 73 -1.36 11.64 -8.45
C ASN A 73 -2.70 12.33 -8.71
N SER A 74 -3.78 11.73 -8.24
CA SER A 74 -5.13 12.28 -8.42
C SER A 74 -5.51 13.34 -7.38
N GLU A 75 -4.67 13.54 -6.34
CA GLU A 75 -4.89 14.51 -5.25
C GLU A 75 -6.28 14.40 -4.61
N GLY A 76 -6.86 13.18 -4.60
CA GLY A 76 -8.19 12.93 -4.08
C GLY A 76 -9.34 13.43 -4.96
N ASP A 77 -9.06 13.88 -6.19
CA ASP A 77 -10.11 14.32 -7.13
C ASP A 77 -10.63 13.15 -7.97
N PRO A 78 -11.88 12.68 -7.75
CA PRO A 78 -12.45 11.56 -8.49
C PRO A 78 -12.50 11.78 -10.01
N SER A 79 -12.52 13.03 -10.47
CA SER A 79 -12.55 13.34 -11.91
C SER A 79 -11.22 13.00 -12.59
N LEU A 80 -10.12 12.89 -11.82
CA LEU A 80 -8.78 12.55 -12.33
C LEU A 80 -8.54 11.04 -12.39
N PHE A 81 -9.24 10.21 -11.61
CA PHE A 81 -8.99 8.76 -11.58
C PHE A 81 -9.07 8.13 -12.97
N ALA A 82 -10.21 8.31 -13.64
CA ALA A 82 -10.42 7.77 -14.97
C ALA A 82 -9.52 8.43 -16.04
N SER A 83 -9.27 9.75 -15.93
CA SER A 83 -8.46 10.46 -16.92
C SER A 83 -6.99 10.03 -16.89
N ILE A 84 -6.42 9.83 -15.70
CA ILE A 84 -5.05 9.32 -15.52
C ILE A 84 -4.95 7.89 -16.08
N ALA A 85 -5.87 7.02 -15.70
CA ALA A 85 -5.90 5.65 -16.20
C ALA A 85 -5.99 5.59 -17.73
N GLN A 86 -6.88 6.38 -18.34
CA GLN A 86 -7.04 6.47 -19.79
C GLN A 86 -5.79 7.06 -20.49
N GLN A 87 -5.07 7.96 -19.82
CA GLN A 87 -3.81 8.48 -20.33
C GLN A 87 -2.75 7.37 -20.41
N PHE A 88 -2.61 6.53 -19.38
CA PHE A 88 -1.68 5.41 -19.40
C PHE A 88 -2.01 4.41 -20.52
N VAL A 89 -3.29 4.08 -20.70
CA VAL A 89 -3.75 3.22 -21.80
C VAL A 89 -3.40 3.85 -23.16
N THR A 90 -3.66 5.15 -23.34
CA THR A 90 -3.38 5.88 -24.59
C THR A 90 -1.89 5.95 -24.87
N ASN A 91 -1.06 6.12 -23.84
CA ASN A 91 0.40 6.14 -23.95
C ASN A 91 0.99 4.76 -24.22
N GLY A 92 0.21 3.69 -24.05
CA GLY A 92 0.64 2.31 -24.29
C GLY A 92 1.72 1.85 -23.30
N VAL A 93 1.54 2.14 -22.00
CA VAL A 93 2.45 1.64 -20.98
C VAL A 93 2.46 0.11 -20.93
N ASP A 94 3.57 -0.52 -20.53
CA ASP A 94 3.65 -1.98 -20.41
C ASP A 94 2.79 -2.51 -19.25
N ILE A 95 2.65 -1.73 -18.16
CA ILE A 95 1.87 -2.09 -16.96
C ILE A 95 1.29 -0.81 -16.35
N ILE A 96 0.07 -0.89 -15.82
CA ILE A 96 -0.49 0.13 -14.93
C ILE A 96 -0.40 -0.39 -13.50
N VAL A 97 0.25 0.36 -12.62
CA VAL A 97 0.30 0.11 -11.17
C VAL A 97 -0.59 1.13 -10.47
N THR A 98 -1.47 0.66 -9.60
CA THR A 98 -2.42 1.55 -8.91
C THR A 98 -2.26 1.44 -7.40
N ILE A 99 -2.30 2.58 -6.73
CA ILE A 99 -2.21 2.68 -5.27
C ILE A 99 -3.55 3.16 -4.74
N ALA A 100 -4.21 2.33 -3.94
CA ALA A 100 -5.53 2.44 -3.33
C ALA A 100 -6.71 2.09 -4.25
N THR A 101 -7.84 1.75 -3.63
CA THR A 101 -9.03 1.18 -4.27
C THR A 101 -9.65 2.06 -5.37
N PRO A 102 -9.87 3.38 -5.18
CA PRO A 102 -10.54 4.19 -6.20
C PRO A 102 -9.77 4.26 -7.53
N ASN A 103 -8.45 4.40 -7.47
CA ASN A 103 -7.63 4.42 -8.68
C ASN A 103 -7.55 3.05 -9.36
N SER A 104 -7.59 1.97 -8.56
CA SER A 104 -7.59 0.60 -9.08
C SER A 104 -8.87 0.31 -9.86
N GLN A 105 -10.02 0.69 -9.33
CA GLN A 105 -11.32 0.57 -10.03
C GLN A 105 -11.31 1.31 -11.36
N ALA A 106 -10.79 2.54 -11.37
CA ALA A 106 -10.70 3.35 -12.57
C ALA A 106 -9.73 2.76 -13.62
N ALA A 107 -8.59 2.21 -13.17
CA ALA A 107 -7.59 1.63 -14.06
C ALA A 107 -8.08 0.33 -14.69
N VAL A 108 -8.75 -0.54 -13.93
CA VAL A 108 -9.34 -1.78 -14.46
C VAL A 108 -10.38 -1.45 -15.53
N ALA A 109 -11.28 -0.49 -15.26
CA ALA A 109 -12.28 -0.06 -16.22
C ALA A 109 -11.64 0.57 -17.49
N ALA A 110 -10.55 1.32 -17.36
CA ALA A 110 -9.86 1.93 -18.51
C ALA A 110 -9.08 0.91 -19.34
N ALA A 111 -8.52 -0.13 -18.71
CA ALA A 111 -7.72 -1.16 -19.35
C ALA A 111 -8.58 -2.28 -19.97
N GLU A 112 -9.90 -2.29 -19.73
CA GLU A 112 -10.82 -3.28 -20.30
C GLU A 112 -10.69 -3.37 -21.82
N GLY A 113 -10.51 -4.60 -22.33
CA GLY A 113 -10.32 -4.87 -23.76
C GLY A 113 -8.94 -4.50 -24.32
N THR A 114 -7.97 -4.18 -23.47
CA THR A 114 -6.56 -4.02 -23.81
C THR A 114 -5.73 -5.19 -23.30
N ASP A 115 -4.47 -5.31 -23.76
CA ASP A 115 -3.50 -6.29 -23.23
C ASP A 115 -2.68 -5.73 -22.06
N ILE A 116 -2.97 -4.53 -21.56
CA ILE A 116 -2.19 -3.87 -20.51
C ILE A 116 -2.60 -4.43 -19.14
N PRO A 117 -1.68 -5.08 -18.40
CA PRO A 117 -1.98 -5.57 -17.06
C PRO A 117 -2.14 -4.43 -16.06
N VAL A 118 -3.07 -4.59 -15.13
CA VAL A 118 -3.26 -3.71 -13.98
C VAL A 118 -2.80 -4.42 -12.71
N ILE A 119 -1.84 -3.82 -12.00
CA ILE A 119 -1.33 -4.33 -10.74
C ILE A 119 -1.72 -3.36 -9.63
N PHE A 120 -2.65 -3.76 -8.79
CA PHE A 120 -3.09 -2.92 -7.69
C PHE A 120 -2.26 -3.17 -6.42
N THR A 121 -2.24 -2.16 -5.54
CA THR A 121 -1.68 -2.28 -4.20
C THR A 121 -2.47 -1.43 -3.21
N ALA A 122 -2.43 -1.76 -1.93
CA ALA A 122 -3.20 -1.09 -0.88
C ALA A 122 -4.70 -1.05 -1.24
N VAL A 123 -5.25 -2.20 -1.63
CA VAL A 123 -6.67 -2.41 -1.91
C VAL A 123 -7.23 -3.35 -0.85
N THR A 124 -8.19 -2.88 -0.07
CA THR A 124 -8.71 -3.61 1.09
C THR A 124 -9.47 -4.86 0.68
N ASP A 125 -10.54 -4.72 -0.11
CA ASP A 125 -11.31 -5.86 -0.64
C ASP A 125 -11.40 -5.79 -2.17
N PRO A 126 -10.46 -6.41 -2.88
CA PRO A 126 -10.42 -6.33 -4.34
C PRO A 126 -11.61 -7.03 -5.02
N VAL A 127 -12.22 -8.03 -4.37
CA VAL A 127 -13.41 -8.72 -4.89
C VAL A 127 -14.66 -7.88 -4.65
N GLY A 128 -14.89 -7.40 -3.43
CA GLY A 128 -16.01 -6.53 -3.11
C GLY A 128 -15.96 -5.19 -3.86
N ALA A 129 -14.77 -4.69 -4.16
CA ALA A 129 -14.56 -3.50 -4.98
C ALA A 129 -14.77 -3.74 -6.50
N GLY A 130 -14.97 -5.00 -6.93
CA GLY A 130 -15.16 -5.35 -8.34
C GLY A 130 -13.89 -5.19 -9.19
N ILE A 131 -12.71 -5.27 -8.58
CA ILE A 131 -11.40 -5.16 -9.24
C ILE A 131 -10.99 -6.51 -9.82
N VAL A 132 -11.24 -7.59 -9.08
CA VAL A 132 -11.05 -8.98 -9.52
C VAL A 132 -12.28 -9.83 -9.16
N SER A 133 -12.50 -10.91 -9.89
CA SER A 133 -13.63 -11.82 -9.64
C SER A 133 -13.42 -12.74 -8.43
N ASN A 134 -12.17 -13.05 -8.10
CA ASN A 134 -11.79 -13.88 -6.95
C ASN A 134 -10.31 -13.67 -6.58
N TRP A 135 -9.85 -14.27 -5.47
CA TRP A 135 -8.48 -14.13 -4.97
C TRP A 135 -7.43 -15.01 -5.67
N GLU A 136 -7.84 -16.09 -6.30
CA GLU A 136 -6.92 -17.17 -6.72
C GLU A 136 -6.58 -17.13 -8.21
N SER A 137 -7.57 -16.92 -9.08
CA SER A 137 -7.38 -16.86 -10.53
C SER A 137 -8.47 -16.05 -11.21
N HIS A 138 -8.09 -15.31 -12.24
CA HIS A 138 -8.97 -14.40 -12.96
C HIS A 138 -8.78 -14.56 -14.48
N GLU A 139 -9.06 -15.78 -14.99
CA GLU A 139 -8.66 -16.24 -16.34
C GLU A 139 -8.98 -15.27 -17.51
N ASP A 140 -9.95 -14.39 -17.33
CA ASP A 140 -10.34 -13.39 -18.34
C ASP A 140 -9.98 -11.95 -17.93
N GLU A 141 -9.29 -11.77 -16.78
CA GLU A 141 -8.96 -10.46 -16.21
C GLU A 141 -7.44 -10.31 -16.11
N ASN A 142 -6.87 -9.33 -16.81
CA ASN A 142 -5.42 -9.07 -16.76
C ASN A 142 -5.05 -8.19 -15.56
N VAL A 143 -5.47 -8.63 -14.36
CA VAL A 143 -5.39 -7.87 -13.10
C VAL A 143 -4.88 -8.77 -11.99
N THR A 144 -4.00 -8.25 -11.14
CA THR A 144 -3.58 -8.86 -9.86
C THR A 144 -3.02 -7.79 -8.94
N GLY A 145 -2.56 -8.15 -7.76
CA GLY A 145 -1.94 -7.17 -6.86
C GLY A 145 -1.83 -7.62 -5.41
N VAL A 146 -1.63 -6.65 -4.52
CA VAL A 146 -1.47 -6.85 -3.08
C VAL A 146 -2.55 -6.10 -2.32
N SER A 147 -3.29 -6.83 -1.48
CA SER A 147 -4.32 -6.29 -0.58
C SER A 147 -3.72 -5.95 0.79
N ASP A 148 -4.23 -4.86 1.36
CA ASP A 148 -3.99 -4.43 2.74
C ASP A 148 -5.14 -4.78 3.68
N MET A 149 -5.94 -5.80 3.34
CA MET A 149 -7.08 -6.23 4.16
C MET A 149 -6.65 -6.64 5.57
N ILE A 150 -7.10 -5.90 6.55
CA ILE A 150 -6.95 -6.18 7.98
C ILE A 150 -8.13 -7.01 8.51
N VAL A 151 -7.97 -7.50 9.74
CA VAL A 151 -9.04 -8.16 10.50
C VAL A 151 -9.60 -7.17 11.51
N VAL A 152 -10.66 -6.43 11.14
CA VAL A 152 -11.24 -5.34 11.96
C VAL A 152 -11.65 -5.80 13.37
N SER A 153 -12.04 -7.08 13.54
CA SER A 153 -12.34 -7.61 14.89
C SER A 153 -11.14 -7.56 15.82
N ASP A 154 -9.90 -7.70 15.31
CA ASP A 154 -8.70 -7.66 16.15
C ASP A 154 -8.46 -6.24 16.69
N ASP A 155 -8.75 -5.21 15.88
CA ASP A 155 -8.72 -3.81 16.34
C ASP A 155 -9.79 -3.52 17.37
N VAL A 156 -11.03 -4.02 17.18
CA VAL A 156 -12.11 -3.85 18.15
C VAL A 156 -11.80 -4.57 19.46
N GLU A 157 -11.23 -5.77 19.42
CA GLU A 157 -10.75 -6.48 20.60
C GLU A 157 -9.65 -5.69 21.32
N LEU A 158 -8.65 -5.17 20.57
CA LEU A 158 -7.60 -4.32 21.11
C LEU A 158 -8.17 -3.08 21.82
N ILE A 159 -9.16 -2.41 21.21
CA ILE A 159 -9.85 -1.26 21.82
C ILE A 159 -10.50 -1.68 23.14
N THR A 160 -11.17 -2.84 23.21
CA THR A 160 -11.79 -3.31 24.45
C THR A 160 -10.78 -3.72 25.53
N GLU A 161 -9.59 -4.18 25.13
CA GLU A 161 -8.50 -4.47 26.06
C GLU A 161 -7.90 -3.17 26.65
N ILE A 162 -7.73 -2.13 25.81
CA ILE A 162 -7.22 -0.82 26.25
C ILE A 162 -8.28 -0.06 27.05
N MET A 163 -9.54 -0.15 26.64
CA MET A 163 -10.68 0.56 27.24
C MET A 163 -11.78 -0.42 27.71
N PRO A 164 -11.57 -1.15 28.81
CA PRO A 164 -12.59 -2.06 29.32
C PRO A 164 -13.88 -1.31 29.65
N GLY A 165 -14.96 -1.70 28.97
CA GLY A 165 -16.27 -1.10 29.20
C GLY A 165 -16.67 -0.02 28.19
N VAL A 166 -15.93 0.16 27.09
CA VAL A 166 -16.39 0.94 25.92
C VAL A 166 -17.78 0.47 25.49
N LYS A 167 -18.69 1.41 25.22
CA LYS A 167 -20.09 1.16 24.84
C LYS A 167 -20.44 1.69 23.48
N LYS A 168 -19.78 2.78 23.08
CA LYS A 168 -20.05 3.47 21.82
C LYS A 168 -18.75 3.80 21.14
N LEU A 169 -18.59 3.29 19.92
CA LEU A 169 -17.45 3.55 19.06
C LEU A 169 -17.88 4.42 17.89
N GLY A 170 -17.26 5.59 17.74
CA GLY A 170 -17.46 6.45 16.59
C GLY A 170 -16.64 5.96 15.40
N THR A 171 -17.14 6.20 14.18
CA THR A 171 -16.32 6.09 12.97
C THR A 171 -16.62 7.23 12.01
N ILE A 172 -15.59 7.64 11.27
CA ILE A 172 -15.70 8.67 10.23
C ILE A 172 -15.21 8.05 8.94
N TYR A 173 -15.97 8.18 7.87
CA TYR A 173 -15.59 7.58 6.59
C TYR A 173 -16.21 8.31 5.39
N ASN A 174 -15.60 8.13 4.23
CA ASN A 174 -16.16 8.57 2.96
C ASN A 174 -16.99 7.44 2.34
N ALA A 175 -18.31 7.61 2.31
CA ALA A 175 -19.23 6.63 1.73
C ALA A 175 -19.07 6.46 0.20
N GLY A 176 -18.28 7.29 -0.45
CA GLY A 176 -17.89 7.15 -1.86
C GLY A 176 -16.69 6.22 -2.09
N GLU A 177 -16.00 5.78 -1.02
CA GLU A 177 -14.88 4.84 -1.09
C GLU A 177 -15.36 3.43 -0.69
N SER A 178 -15.31 2.47 -1.62
CA SER A 178 -15.81 1.11 -1.37
C SER A 178 -15.00 0.34 -0.31
N ASN A 179 -13.68 0.60 -0.21
CA ASN A 179 -12.84 0.10 0.89
C ASN A 179 -13.36 0.56 2.25
N SER A 180 -13.73 1.83 2.38
CA SER A 180 -14.21 2.42 3.62
C SER A 180 -15.57 1.85 4.03
N VAL A 181 -16.48 1.71 3.07
CA VAL A 181 -17.78 1.06 3.30
C VAL A 181 -17.60 -0.36 3.80
N PHE A 182 -16.73 -1.14 3.16
CA PHE A 182 -16.43 -2.52 3.59
C PHE A 182 -15.87 -2.56 5.02
N LEU A 183 -14.92 -1.69 5.36
CA LEU A 183 -14.35 -1.66 6.71
C LEU A 183 -15.36 -1.26 7.78
N VAL A 184 -16.26 -0.33 7.47
CA VAL A 184 -17.35 0.06 8.40
C VAL A 184 -18.38 -1.06 8.57
N GLU A 185 -18.69 -1.83 7.52
CA GLU A 185 -19.51 -3.04 7.66
C GLU A 185 -18.85 -4.05 8.60
N LYS A 186 -17.53 -4.28 8.46
CA LYS A 186 -16.78 -5.17 9.36
C LYS A 186 -16.67 -4.63 10.78
N LEU A 187 -16.57 -3.31 10.96
CA LEU A 187 -16.62 -2.66 12.27
C LEU A 187 -17.97 -2.92 12.95
N ASN A 188 -19.07 -2.72 12.24
CA ASN A 188 -20.42 -2.98 12.76
C ASN A 188 -20.57 -4.45 13.17
N GLU A 189 -20.16 -5.41 12.33
CA GLU A 189 -20.18 -6.85 12.64
C GLU A 189 -19.39 -7.17 13.93
N ALA A 190 -18.18 -6.63 14.07
CA ALA A 190 -17.32 -6.87 15.23
C ALA A 190 -17.88 -6.22 16.51
N CYS A 191 -18.39 -4.99 16.42
CA CYS A 191 -18.98 -4.26 17.53
C CYS A 191 -20.29 -4.90 18.01
N ASP A 192 -21.14 -5.33 17.09
CA ASP A 192 -22.40 -6.03 17.41
C ASP A 192 -22.15 -7.31 18.22
N ALA A 193 -21.10 -8.07 17.87
CA ALA A 193 -20.71 -9.29 18.57
C ALA A 193 -20.32 -9.02 20.05
N LEU A 194 -19.86 -7.81 20.36
CA LEU A 194 -19.43 -7.38 21.70
C LEU A 194 -20.46 -6.47 22.41
N GLY A 195 -21.56 -6.15 21.76
CA GLY A 195 -22.59 -5.27 22.27
C GLY A 195 -22.17 -3.80 22.36
N ILE A 196 -21.32 -3.35 21.44
CA ILE A 196 -20.84 -1.98 21.29
C ILE A 196 -21.68 -1.32 20.17
N GLU A 197 -22.22 -0.13 20.45
CA GLU A 197 -22.96 0.69 19.48
C GLU A 197 -21.96 1.44 18.57
N VAL A 198 -22.12 1.35 17.24
CA VAL A 198 -21.34 2.15 16.30
C VAL A 198 -22.11 3.42 15.94
N VAL A 199 -21.44 4.58 16.02
CA VAL A 199 -21.99 5.89 15.64
C VAL A 199 -21.21 6.38 14.42
N GLU A 200 -21.86 6.43 13.28
CA GLU A 200 -21.26 6.76 12.00
C GLU A 200 -21.37 8.25 11.66
N ALA A 201 -20.29 8.83 11.16
CA ALA A 201 -20.29 10.15 10.54
C ALA A 201 -19.62 10.05 9.16
N THR A 202 -20.24 10.63 8.13
CA THR A 202 -19.72 10.57 6.77
C THR A 202 -19.11 11.89 6.33
N VAL A 203 -18.09 11.80 5.48
CA VAL A 203 -17.42 12.93 4.83
C VAL A 203 -17.40 12.74 3.31
N SER A 204 -17.26 13.82 2.58
CA SER A 204 -17.03 13.78 1.13
C SER A 204 -15.66 14.35 0.74
N THR A 205 -15.06 15.16 1.62
CA THR A 205 -13.75 15.76 1.43
C THR A 205 -12.98 15.76 2.75
N SER A 206 -11.65 15.85 2.69
CA SER A 206 -10.80 15.94 3.86
C SER A 206 -11.06 17.19 4.72
N ALA A 207 -11.57 18.27 4.11
CA ALA A 207 -11.96 19.49 4.83
C ALA A 207 -13.17 19.29 5.77
N ASP A 208 -13.99 18.28 5.55
CA ASP A 208 -15.18 17.97 6.35
C ASP A 208 -14.84 17.17 7.62
N VAL A 209 -13.64 16.58 7.71
CA VAL A 209 -13.23 15.65 8.77
C VAL A 209 -13.34 16.25 10.17
N ALA A 210 -12.87 17.49 10.36
CA ALA A 210 -12.99 18.17 11.66
C ALA A 210 -14.46 18.36 12.09
N THR A 211 -15.34 18.70 11.15
CA THR A 211 -16.77 18.88 11.43
C THR A 211 -17.44 17.55 11.78
N ALA A 212 -17.10 16.50 11.05
CA ALA A 212 -17.59 15.15 11.33
C ALA A 212 -17.11 14.67 12.73
N ALA A 213 -15.82 14.89 13.07
CA ALA A 213 -15.29 14.58 14.39
C ALA A 213 -16.02 15.35 15.50
N GLN A 214 -16.25 16.66 15.32
CA GLN A 214 -17.02 17.48 16.28
C GLN A 214 -18.44 16.99 16.48
N SER A 215 -19.07 16.41 15.46
CA SER A 215 -20.42 15.85 15.60
C SER A 215 -20.48 14.64 16.52
N LEU A 216 -19.36 13.92 16.67
CA LEU A 216 -19.28 12.74 17.56
C LEU A 216 -18.98 13.10 19.02
N VAL A 217 -18.58 14.34 19.31
CA VAL A 217 -18.26 14.79 20.69
C VAL A 217 -19.43 14.60 21.63
N GLY A 218 -19.17 13.89 22.72
CA GLY A 218 -20.17 13.54 23.73
C GLY A 218 -21.19 12.46 23.31
N GLN A 219 -21.02 11.88 22.13
CA GLN A 219 -21.86 10.77 21.65
C GLN A 219 -21.15 9.42 21.73
N VAL A 220 -19.82 9.40 21.75
CA VAL A 220 -19.00 8.20 21.67
C VAL A 220 -17.94 8.16 22.78
N ASP A 221 -17.47 6.97 23.12
CA ASP A 221 -16.42 6.73 24.11
C ASP A 221 -15.02 6.77 23.46
N ALA A 222 -14.91 6.38 22.18
CA ALA A 222 -13.71 6.43 21.37
C ALA A 222 -14.09 6.54 19.90
N ILE A 223 -13.11 6.83 19.03
CA ILE A 223 -13.25 6.81 17.57
C ILE A 223 -12.27 5.79 17.01
N TRP A 224 -12.72 4.98 16.04
CA TRP A 224 -11.89 4.16 15.19
C TRP A 224 -12.07 4.58 13.73
N ILE A 225 -10.97 4.69 12.99
CA ILE A 225 -10.98 4.98 11.56
C ILE A 225 -10.29 3.86 10.78
N GLY A 226 -10.90 3.44 9.69
CA GLY A 226 -10.30 2.53 8.73
C GLY A 226 -9.28 3.23 7.83
N THR A 227 -8.76 2.48 6.84
CA THR A 227 -7.87 2.99 5.79
C THR A 227 -8.66 3.80 4.74
N ASP A 228 -9.27 4.90 5.17
CA ASP A 228 -10.04 5.84 4.36
C ASP A 228 -9.14 6.97 3.85
N ASN A 229 -8.96 7.06 2.53
CA ASN A 229 -8.02 8.03 1.94
C ASN A 229 -8.42 9.49 2.23
N THR A 230 -9.72 9.76 2.29
CA THR A 230 -10.26 11.09 2.58
C THR A 230 -10.03 11.47 4.04
N VAL A 231 -10.31 10.56 4.98
CA VAL A 231 -10.18 10.80 6.42
C VAL A 231 -8.71 10.88 6.82
N VAL A 232 -7.86 9.96 6.33
CA VAL A 232 -6.41 9.97 6.63
C VAL A 232 -5.73 11.23 6.09
N THR A 233 -6.23 11.79 4.98
CA THR A 233 -5.75 13.11 4.47
C THR A 233 -6.10 14.26 5.44
N GLY A 234 -7.20 14.17 6.17
CA GLY A 234 -7.64 15.15 7.18
C GLY A 234 -7.28 14.78 8.63
N LEU A 235 -6.39 13.81 8.84
CA LEU A 235 -6.15 13.19 10.14
C LEU A 235 -5.72 14.17 11.23
N GLU A 236 -4.87 15.16 10.93
CA GLU A 236 -4.43 16.14 11.92
C GLU A 236 -5.62 16.92 12.51
N ALA A 237 -6.61 17.22 11.69
CA ALA A 237 -7.81 17.93 12.16
C ALA A 237 -8.68 17.02 13.06
N LEU A 238 -8.74 15.72 12.76
CA LEU A 238 -9.39 14.73 13.61
C LEU A 238 -8.66 14.56 14.94
N ILE A 239 -7.32 14.38 14.91
CA ILE A 239 -6.48 14.30 16.11
C ILE A 239 -6.68 15.51 17.00
N GLY A 240 -6.67 16.73 16.42
CA GLY A 240 -6.90 17.96 17.19
C GLY A 240 -8.23 17.96 17.94
N VAL A 241 -9.33 17.53 17.30
CA VAL A 241 -10.64 17.39 17.97
C VAL A 241 -10.57 16.31 19.07
N CYS A 242 -9.94 15.17 18.79
CA CYS A 242 -9.83 14.08 19.76
C CYS A 242 -9.02 14.49 21.00
N GLU A 243 -7.92 15.21 20.83
CA GLU A 243 -7.13 15.75 21.95
C GLU A 243 -7.88 16.82 22.75
N ASP A 244 -8.54 17.77 22.07
CA ASP A 244 -9.28 18.86 22.71
C ASP A 244 -10.45 18.35 23.59
N TYR A 245 -11.09 17.28 23.17
CA TYR A 245 -12.26 16.70 23.85
C TYR A 245 -11.97 15.41 24.60
N HIS A 246 -10.70 14.96 24.65
CA HIS A 246 -10.26 13.72 25.28
C HIS A 246 -11.04 12.51 24.79
N ILE A 247 -11.16 12.36 23.48
CA ILE A 247 -11.77 11.19 22.82
C ILE A 247 -10.63 10.32 22.27
N PRO A 248 -10.42 9.10 22.78
CA PRO A 248 -9.42 8.18 22.27
C PRO A 248 -9.63 7.89 20.80
N LEU A 249 -8.58 8.04 19.99
CA LEU A 249 -8.58 7.78 18.54
C LEU A 249 -7.73 6.55 18.22
N PHE A 250 -8.32 5.57 17.58
CA PHE A 250 -7.67 4.38 17.03
C PHE A 250 -7.72 4.43 15.50
N ALA A 251 -6.78 3.81 14.84
CA ALA A 251 -6.71 3.77 13.38
C ALA A 251 -6.34 2.36 12.90
N ALA A 252 -6.43 2.14 11.60
CA ALA A 252 -6.15 0.86 10.96
C ALA A 252 -4.80 0.81 10.23
N ASP A 253 -3.96 1.84 10.38
CA ASP A 253 -2.65 1.94 9.73
C ASP A 253 -1.59 2.54 10.67
N GLU A 254 -0.32 2.12 10.51
CA GLU A 254 0.79 2.54 11.35
C GLU A 254 1.14 4.01 11.18
N ASP A 255 1.06 4.56 9.97
CA ASP A 255 1.38 5.97 9.73
C ASP A 255 0.44 6.88 10.51
N SER A 256 -0.82 6.49 10.68
CA SER A 256 -1.77 7.20 11.55
C SER A 256 -1.39 7.14 13.03
N ILE A 257 -0.74 6.03 13.48
CA ILE A 257 -0.21 5.93 14.86
C ILE A 257 0.97 6.88 15.05
N VAL A 258 1.87 6.95 14.08
CA VAL A 258 2.99 7.91 14.08
C VAL A 258 2.48 9.36 14.19
N ARG A 259 1.41 9.67 13.48
CA ARG A 259 0.79 11.01 13.43
C ARG A 259 0.02 11.37 14.70
N GLY A 260 -0.43 10.40 15.50
CA GLY A 260 -1.06 10.67 16.79
C GLY A 260 -2.35 9.91 17.10
N SER A 261 -2.68 8.83 16.39
CA SER A 261 -3.67 7.87 16.87
C SER A 261 -3.02 6.87 17.85
N ILE A 262 -3.82 6.08 18.57
CA ILE A 262 -3.36 5.39 19.78
C ILE A 262 -2.77 4.02 19.50
N ALA A 263 -3.44 3.20 18.71
CA ALA A 263 -3.01 1.82 18.46
C ALA A 263 -3.66 1.26 17.19
N ALA A 264 -2.98 0.32 16.54
CA ALA A 264 -3.47 -0.43 15.40
C ALA A 264 -2.75 -1.77 15.27
N TYR A 265 -3.45 -2.77 14.73
CA TYR A 265 -2.85 -3.87 14.01
C TYR A 265 -2.77 -3.50 12.52
N SER A 266 -1.56 -3.37 11.97
CA SER A 266 -1.39 -2.86 10.62
C SER A 266 -0.22 -3.48 9.88
N PHE A 267 -0.18 -3.22 8.58
CA PHE A 267 0.95 -3.54 7.71
C PHE A 267 1.94 -2.37 7.68
N ASP A 268 3.21 -2.67 7.40
CA ASP A 268 4.14 -1.68 6.86
C ASP A 268 3.80 -1.45 5.38
N TYR A 269 3.41 -0.24 5.04
CA TYR A 269 3.01 0.13 3.67
C TYR A 269 4.18 0.17 2.68
N TYR A 270 5.40 0.37 3.16
CA TYR A 270 6.59 0.18 2.33
C TYR A 270 6.74 -1.27 1.91
N ASP A 271 6.55 -2.22 2.83
CA ASP A 271 6.64 -3.65 2.56
C ASP A 271 5.54 -4.13 1.59
N ILE A 272 4.31 -3.63 1.74
CA ILE A 272 3.23 -3.86 0.75
C ILE A 272 3.65 -3.37 -0.64
N GLY A 273 4.21 -2.17 -0.70
CA GLY A 273 4.74 -1.61 -1.95
C GLY A 273 5.88 -2.45 -2.52
N TYR A 274 6.83 -2.87 -1.69
CA TYR A 274 7.96 -3.69 -2.12
C TYR A 274 7.49 -5.04 -2.70
N GLN A 275 6.57 -5.71 -2.02
CA GLN A 275 5.91 -6.94 -2.51
C GLN A 275 5.21 -6.71 -3.86
N THR A 276 4.55 -5.57 -4.03
CA THR A 276 3.94 -5.19 -5.31
C THR A 276 4.99 -4.99 -6.40
N GLY A 277 6.13 -4.34 -6.08
CA GLY A 277 7.25 -4.17 -7.00
C GLY A 277 7.84 -5.50 -7.50
N GLU A 278 7.92 -6.52 -6.62
CA GLU A 278 8.31 -7.88 -6.98
C GLU A 278 7.33 -8.49 -8.02
N ILE A 279 6.01 -8.37 -7.77
CA ILE A 279 4.97 -8.86 -8.71
C ILE A 279 5.07 -8.14 -10.06
N VAL A 280 5.22 -6.81 -10.06
CA VAL A 280 5.37 -6.01 -11.29
C VAL A 280 6.60 -6.47 -12.08
N ALA A 281 7.73 -6.72 -11.40
CA ALA A 281 8.96 -7.21 -12.04
C ALA A 281 8.77 -8.59 -12.67
N GLU A 282 8.07 -9.51 -12.00
CA GLU A 282 7.74 -10.83 -12.56
C GLU A 282 6.87 -10.72 -13.83
N ILE A 283 5.88 -9.83 -13.83
CA ILE A 283 4.98 -9.63 -14.98
C ILE A 283 5.71 -8.94 -16.13
N LEU A 284 6.57 -7.94 -15.86
CA LEU A 284 7.49 -7.37 -16.86
C LEU A 284 8.42 -8.43 -17.45
N GLY A 285 8.78 -9.44 -16.66
CA GLY A 285 9.56 -10.62 -17.07
C GLY A 285 8.77 -11.65 -17.89
N GLY A 286 7.46 -11.47 -18.09
CA GLY A 286 6.59 -12.33 -18.90
C GLY A 286 5.69 -13.28 -18.12
N LYS A 287 5.56 -13.12 -16.78
CA LYS A 287 4.54 -13.83 -16.01
C LYS A 287 3.15 -13.27 -16.37
N ASP A 288 2.18 -14.15 -16.45
CA ASP A 288 0.81 -13.81 -16.80
C ASP A 288 0.05 -13.27 -15.57
N ALA A 289 -0.41 -12.02 -15.62
CA ALA A 289 -1.13 -11.40 -14.51
C ALA A 289 -2.44 -12.14 -14.20
N SER A 290 -3.15 -12.64 -15.22
CA SER A 290 -4.40 -13.37 -15.05
C SER A 290 -4.25 -14.70 -14.30
N LYS A 291 -3.04 -15.23 -14.23
CA LYS A 291 -2.68 -16.47 -13.51
C LYS A 291 -1.92 -16.21 -12.21
N THR A 292 -1.77 -14.96 -11.85
CA THR A 292 -1.10 -14.56 -10.60
C THR A 292 -2.18 -14.25 -9.57
N ALA A 293 -2.21 -15.04 -8.49
CA ALA A 293 -3.15 -14.84 -7.41
C ALA A 293 -2.96 -13.46 -6.76
N VAL A 294 -4.03 -12.89 -6.26
CA VAL A 294 -3.95 -11.72 -5.38
C VAL A 294 -3.24 -12.13 -4.09
N GLU A 295 -2.27 -11.35 -3.68
CA GLU A 295 -1.57 -11.56 -2.41
C GLU A 295 -2.11 -10.63 -1.33
N LYS A 296 -1.91 -11.00 -0.07
CA LYS A 296 -2.09 -10.13 1.09
C LYS A 296 -0.73 -9.62 1.56
N GLY A 297 -0.73 -8.48 2.21
CA GLY A 297 0.46 -8.03 2.96
C GLY A 297 0.94 -9.14 3.91
N LYS A 298 2.26 -9.34 4.00
CA LYS A 298 2.83 -10.55 4.65
C LYS A 298 2.87 -10.46 6.17
N VAL A 299 3.02 -9.28 6.73
CA VAL A 299 3.24 -9.08 8.17
C VAL A 299 2.25 -8.04 8.71
N ILE A 300 1.50 -8.44 9.73
CA ILE A 300 0.70 -7.51 10.54
C ILE A 300 1.37 -7.40 11.89
N SER A 301 1.61 -6.17 12.35
CA SER A 301 2.20 -5.88 13.65
C SER A 301 1.32 -4.95 14.48
N LEU A 302 1.47 -5.03 15.81
CA LEU A 302 0.85 -4.10 16.73
C LEU A 302 1.76 -2.91 16.96
N SER A 303 1.29 -1.71 16.62
CA SER A 303 1.92 -0.44 16.95
C SER A 303 1.06 0.35 17.93
N VAL A 304 1.70 1.02 18.89
CA VAL A 304 1.03 1.84 19.91
C VAL A 304 1.71 3.20 20.09
N ASN A 305 0.94 4.24 20.40
CA ASN A 305 1.45 5.57 20.74
C ASN A 305 1.00 5.98 22.16
N THR A 306 1.91 5.86 23.10
CA THR A 306 1.65 6.14 24.53
C THR A 306 1.47 7.63 24.80
N ALA A 307 2.12 8.50 24.04
CA ALA A 307 1.95 9.94 24.17
C ALA A 307 0.58 10.40 23.63
N ALA A 308 0.13 9.87 22.50
CA ALA A 308 -1.22 10.13 21.97
C ALA A 308 -2.29 9.68 22.96
N ALA A 309 -2.16 8.48 23.53
CA ALA A 309 -3.07 7.99 24.56
C ALA A 309 -3.17 8.94 25.75
N GLN A 310 -2.03 9.46 26.25
CA GLN A 310 -2.01 10.43 27.35
C GLN A 310 -2.68 11.76 26.99
N ARG A 311 -2.46 12.27 25.78
CA ARG A 311 -3.11 13.52 25.30
C ARG A 311 -4.63 13.36 25.20
N MET A 312 -5.08 12.17 24.83
CA MET A 312 -6.51 11.81 24.76
C MET A 312 -7.09 11.26 26.07
N GLY A 313 -6.32 11.31 27.18
CA GLY A 313 -6.82 11.07 28.54
C GLY A 313 -6.88 9.61 28.98
N ILE A 314 -6.24 8.67 28.24
CA ILE A 314 -6.18 7.26 28.61
C ILE A 314 -4.73 6.78 28.79
N THR A 315 -4.60 5.59 29.36
CA THR A 315 -3.31 4.89 29.53
C THR A 315 -3.40 3.52 28.90
N ILE A 316 -2.43 3.19 28.05
CA ILE A 316 -2.33 1.85 27.46
C ILE A 316 -1.82 0.89 28.55
N PRO A 317 -2.47 -0.27 28.78
CA PRO A 317 -1.99 -1.28 29.73
C PRO A 317 -0.59 -1.79 29.36
N ASP A 318 0.25 -2.07 30.38
CA ASP A 318 1.59 -2.62 30.17
C ASP A 318 1.57 -3.91 29.35
N SER A 319 0.55 -4.77 29.53
CA SER A 319 0.39 -6.00 28.74
C SER A 319 0.19 -5.78 27.25
N ILE A 320 -0.31 -4.62 26.82
CA ILE A 320 -0.42 -4.23 25.42
C ILE A 320 0.92 -3.69 24.94
N ILE A 321 1.56 -2.84 25.74
CA ILE A 321 2.88 -2.27 25.44
C ILE A 321 3.93 -3.38 25.26
N ASP A 322 3.92 -4.38 26.14
CA ASP A 322 4.88 -5.50 26.13
C ASP A 322 4.75 -6.39 24.87
N ARG A 323 3.58 -6.43 24.23
CA ARG A 323 3.35 -7.22 23.00
C ARG A 323 3.40 -6.38 21.74
N ALA A 324 3.49 -5.06 21.85
CA ALA A 324 3.63 -4.18 20.69
C ALA A 324 5.02 -4.33 20.05
N GLU A 325 5.07 -4.41 18.75
CA GLU A 325 6.32 -4.40 17.98
C GLU A 325 6.93 -3.01 17.98
N THR A 326 6.09 -1.98 17.85
CA THR A 326 6.51 -0.58 17.85
C THR A 326 5.77 0.22 18.91
N VAL A 327 6.53 1.00 19.69
CA VAL A 327 6.00 1.90 20.74
C VAL A 327 6.46 3.32 20.50
N TYR A 328 5.54 4.19 20.12
CA TYR A 328 5.77 5.62 19.96
C TYR A 328 5.53 6.35 21.29
N THR A 329 6.40 7.33 21.57
CA THR A 329 6.40 8.09 22.84
C THR A 329 6.37 9.59 22.64
N GLU A 330 6.14 10.04 21.40
CA GLU A 330 6.10 11.45 21.00
C GLU A 330 4.77 11.82 20.38
#